data_67e2f2fb7ee91e904fefe8b695df2907
#
_entry.id   67e2f2fb7ee91e904fefe8b695df2907
#
_cell.length_a   1.000
_cell.length_b   1.000
_cell.length_c   1.000
_cell.angle_alpha   90.00
_cell.angle_beta   90.00
_cell.angle_gamma   90.00
#
_symmetry.space_group_name_H-M   'P 1'
#
loop_
_entity.id
_entity.type
_entity.pdbx_description
1 polymer ?
#
loop_
_entity_poly.entity_id
_entity_poly.type
_entity_poly.pdbx_seq_one_letter_code
_entity_poly.pdbx_strand_id
1 'polypeptide(L)'
;ESWLNTQHISRKCYLVDNGPGTKSPIPTSGLKPELDNFEFTKKESENGYKNFCVITCKIKNIEWLYLAAKGHRRARIDLIGPEKFTWLIP
;
A
#
# COMPACT_ATOMS: atom_id res chain seq x y z
N GLU A 1 1.76 12.19 12.15
CA GLU A 1 3.01 11.46 12.47
C GLU A 1 3.50 10.65 11.29
N SER A 2 2.67 9.73 10.76
CA SER A 2 3.07 8.91 9.61
C SER A 2 3.50 9.74 8.39
N TRP A 3 2.80 10.83 8.10
CA TRP A 3 3.18 11.75 7.03
C TRP A 3 4.58 12.35 7.23
N LEU A 4 4.90 12.75 8.46
CA LEU A 4 6.21 13.33 8.78
C LEU A 4 7.36 12.34 8.58
N ASN A 5 7.08 11.04 8.69
CA ASN A 5 8.06 9.97 8.51
C ASN A 5 8.20 9.55 7.04
N THR A 6 7.37 10.06 6.13
CA THR A 6 7.50 9.75 4.70
C THR A 6 8.73 10.44 4.11
N GLN A 7 9.41 9.74 3.20
CA GLN A 7 10.49 10.34 2.45
C GLN A 7 9.92 11.41 1.50
N HIS A 8 10.68 12.48 1.34
CA HIS A 8 10.31 13.61 0.49
C HIS A 8 9.87 13.18 -0.92
N ILE A 9 10.68 12.36 -1.58
CA ILE A 9 10.38 11.89 -2.93
C ILE A 9 9.10 11.04 -3.00
N SER A 10 8.81 10.30 -1.93
CA SER A 10 7.62 9.43 -1.87
C SER A 10 6.31 10.21 -1.76
N ARG A 11 6.36 11.48 -1.34
CA ARG A 11 5.18 12.33 -1.23
C ARG A 11 4.66 12.79 -2.60
N LYS A 12 5.47 12.66 -3.65
CA LYS A 12 5.15 13.12 -5.00
C LYS A 12 3.85 12.52 -5.53
N CYS A 13 3.59 11.25 -5.26
CA CYS A 13 2.38 10.57 -5.72
C CYS A 13 1.07 11.17 -5.15
N TYR A 14 1.16 11.91 -4.05
CA TYR A 14 0.00 12.58 -3.44
C TYR A 14 -0.25 14.00 -3.95
N LEU A 15 0.59 14.48 -4.87
CA LEU A 15 0.51 15.84 -5.43
C LEU A 15 -0.36 15.91 -6.69
N VAL A 16 -0.98 14.83 -7.10
CA VAL A 16 -1.86 14.78 -8.28
C VAL A 16 -3.13 15.59 -8.04
N ASP A 17 -3.62 16.25 -9.11
CA ASP A 17 -4.82 17.08 -9.02
C ASP A 17 -6.11 16.24 -9.12
N ASN A 18 -6.08 15.14 -9.87
CA ASN A 18 -7.24 14.28 -10.09
C ASN A 18 -7.07 12.95 -9.38
N GLY A 19 -8.19 12.36 -8.95
CA GLY A 19 -8.20 11.07 -8.28
C GLY A 19 -7.73 9.91 -9.18
N PRO A 20 -7.24 8.83 -8.56
CA PRO A 20 -6.84 7.63 -9.30
C PRO A 20 -7.96 7.09 -10.18
N GLY A 21 -7.61 6.64 -11.38
CA GLY A 21 -8.60 6.10 -12.33
C GLY A 21 -9.30 7.15 -13.18
N THR A 22 -9.06 8.44 -12.97
CA THR A 22 -9.58 9.49 -13.85
C THR A 22 -9.06 9.29 -15.27
N LYS A 23 -9.94 9.36 -16.25
CA LYS A 23 -9.58 9.17 -17.66
C LYS A 23 -8.66 10.30 -18.14
N SER A 24 -7.67 9.94 -18.94
CA SER A 24 -6.76 10.89 -19.57
C SER A 24 -6.64 10.60 -21.07
N PRO A 25 -6.61 11.60 -21.95
CA PRO A 25 -6.43 11.41 -23.38
C PRO A 25 -4.99 11.02 -23.76
N ILE A 26 -4.04 11.19 -22.86
CA ILE A 26 -2.60 10.90 -23.09
C ILE A 26 -2.01 10.18 -21.88
N PRO A 27 -0.88 9.47 -22.07
CA PRO A 27 -0.11 8.97 -20.92
C PRO A 27 0.35 10.13 -20.05
N THR A 28 0.13 10.06 -18.74
CA THR A 28 0.49 11.13 -17.81
C THR A 28 0.69 10.59 -16.40
N SER A 29 1.52 11.27 -15.63
CA SER A 29 1.65 11.03 -14.18
C SER A 29 0.50 11.65 -13.39
N GLY A 30 -0.29 12.54 -14.00
CA GLY A 30 -1.30 13.34 -13.33
C GLY A 30 -0.74 14.52 -12.55
N LEU A 31 0.57 14.67 -12.50
CA LEU A 31 1.24 15.81 -11.87
C LEU A 31 1.24 17.04 -12.78
N LYS A 32 1.29 18.22 -12.17
CA LYS A 32 1.59 19.44 -12.92
C LYS A 32 2.98 19.34 -13.56
N PRO A 33 3.21 19.93 -14.76
CA PRO A 33 4.51 19.84 -15.43
C PRO A 33 5.70 20.26 -14.56
N GLU A 34 5.55 21.28 -13.75
CA GLU A 34 6.59 21.76 -12.84
C GLU A 34 6.92 20.78 -11.70
N LEU A 35 6.01 19.86 -11.39
CA LEU A 35 6.20 18.84 -10.36
C LEU A 35 6.61 17.48 -10.94
N ASP A 36 6.52 17.31 -12.27
CA ASP A 36 6.82 16.06 -12.95
C ASP A 36 8.32 15.91 -13.24
N ASN A 37 9.13 16.12 -12.20
CA ASN A 37 10.58 15.97 -12.20
C ASN A 37 11.05 15.52 -10.81
N PHE A 38 12.35 15.36 -10.60
CA PHE A 38 12.90 14.98 -9.30
C PHE A 38 13.05 16.13 -8.31
N GLU A 39 12.97 17.35 -8.79
CA GLU A 39 13.21 18.54 -7.98
C GLU A 39 11.89 19.20 -7.56
N PHE A 40 11.59 19.14 -6.28
CA PHE A 40 10.48 19.85 -5.67
C PHE A 40 10.81 20.12 -4.20
N THR A 41 10.30 21.20 -3.65
CA THR A 41 10.61 21.59 -2.28
C THR A 41 9.79 20.81 -1.27
N LYS A 42 10.28 20.74 -0.03
CA LYS A 42 9.53 20.15 1.09
C LYS A 42 8.17 20.84 1.26
N LYS A 43 8.13 22.16 1.10
CA LYS A 43 6.89 22.94 1.18
C LYS A 43 5.88 22.52 0.10
N GLU A 44 6.35 22.33 -1.14
CA GLU A 44 5.50 21.82 -2.23
C GLU A 44 4.96 20.42 -1.90
N SER A 45 5.78 19.56 -1.28
CA SER A 45 5.36 18.22 -0.90
C SER A 45 4.24 18.20 0.15
N GLU A 46 4.14 19.22 0.99
CA GLU A 46 3.10 19.32 2.02
C GLU A 46 1.69 19.44 1.41
N ASN A 47 1.56 19.91 0.18
CA ASN A 47 0.28 19.98 -0.53
C ASN A 47 -0.35 18.58 -0.75
N GLY A 48 0.44 17.52 -0.68
CA GLY A 48 -0.04 16.14 -0.82
C GLY A 48 -0.68 15.59 0.46
N TYR A 49 -0.52 16.24 1.60
CA TYR A 49 -1.02 15.75 2.88
C TYR A 49 -2.53 15.44 2.86
N LYS A 50 -3.32 16.28 2.21
CA LYS A 50 -4.78 16.12 2.10
C LYS A 50 -5.19 14.82 1.37
N ASN A 51 -4.30 14.28 0.53
CA ASN A 51 -4.53 13.05 -0.25
C ASN A 51 -3.91 11.82 0.42
N PHE A 52 -3.24 12.00 1.56
CA PHE A 52 -2.56 10.93 2.27
C PHE A 52 -3.51 10.22 3.22
N CYS A 53 -3.45 8.91 3.25
CA CYS A 53 -4.13 8.12 4.27
C CYS A 53 -3.24 6.97 4.72
N VAL A 54 -3.52 6.45 5.91
CA VAL A 54 -2.87 5.26 6.45
C VAL A 54 -3.94 4.21 6.69
N ILE A 55 -3.72 3.02 6.14
CA ILE A 55 -4.60 1.87 6.39
C ILE A 55 -3.84 0.92 7.30
N THR A 56 -4.40 0.64 8.47
CA THR A 56 -3.84 -0.32 9.40
C THR A 56 -4.68 -1.57 9.41
N CYS A 57 -4.07 -2.71 9.06
CA CYS A 57 -4.73 -4.01 9.09
C CYS A 57 -4.14 -4.84 10.21
N LYS A 58 -5.00 -5.29 11.14
CA LYS A 58 -4.60 -6.24 12.19
C LYS A 58 -4.95 -7.64 11.72
N ILE A 59 -3.92 -8.43 11.43
CA ILE A 59 -4.10 -9.80 11.00
C ILE A 59 -4.48 -10.66 12.22
N LYS A 60 -5.60 -11.36 12.14
CA LYS A 60 -6.10 -12.23 13.21
C LYS A 60 -5.68 -13.68 13.03
N ASN A 61 -5.63 -14.11 11.78
CA ASN A 61 -5.16 -15.44 11.42
C ASN A 61 -4.59 -15.43 10.00
N ILE A 62 -3.81 -16.46 9.70
CA ILE A 62 -3.24 -16.69 8.38
C ILE A 62 -3.57 -18.13 7.99
N GLU A 63 -4.08 -18.35 6.79
CA GLU A 63 -4.19 -19.69 6.21
C GLU A 63 -3.13 -19.85 5.13
N TRP A 64 -2.46 -20.98 5.18
CA TRP A 64 -1.44 -21.39 4.21
C TRP A 64 -1.94 -22.60 3.44
N LEU A 65 -1.81 -22.55 2.12
CA LEU A 65 -2.14 -23.65 1.23
C LEU A 65 -0.96 -23.95 0.30
N TYR A 66 -0.45 -25.15 0.41
CA TYR A 66 0.60 -25.67 -0.47
C TYR A 66 -0.03 -26.62 -1.50
N LEU A 67 0.19 -26.32 -2.78
CA LEU A 67 -0.33 -27.12 -3.90
C LEU A 67 0.77 -28.04 -4.42
N ALA A 68 0.54 -29.35 -4.32
CA ALA A 68 1.50 -30.35 -4.77
C ALA A 68 0.78 -31.49 -5.48
N ALA A 69 1.41 -32.05 -6.52
CA ALA A 69 0.88 -33.19 -7.27
C ALA A 69 0.67 -34.42 -6.38
N LYS A 70 1.49 -34.61 -5.35
CA LYS A 70 1.38 -35.69 -4.37
C LYS A 70 0.27 -35.50 -3.33
N GLY A 71 -0.43 -34.39 -3.39
CA GLY A 71 -1.47 -33.99 -2.44
C GLY A 71 -1.17 -32.66 -1.80
N HIS A 72 -2.21 -31.88 -1.61
CA HIS A 72 -2.10 -30.54 -1.03
C HIS A 72 -1.93 -30.59 0.48
N ARG A 73 -1.47 -29.49 1.06
CA ARG A 73 -1.36 -29.28 2.51
C ARG A 73 -1.98 -27.94 2.85
N ARG A 74 -2.71 -27.89 3.95
CA ARG A 74 -3.34 -26.65 4.43
C ARG A 74 -3.12 -26.50 5.92
N ALA A 75 -2.83 -25.27 6.33
CA ALA A 75 -2.64 -24.94 7.74
C ALA A 75 -3.28 -23.60 8.07
N ARG A 76 -3.65 -23.44 9.32
CA ARG A 76 -4.12 -22.17 9.87
C ARG A 76 -3.27 -21.79 11.07
N ILE A 77 -2.90 -20.52 11.14
CA ILE A 77 -2.16 -19.94 12.25
C ILE A 77 -3.02 -18.84 12.85
N ASP A 78 -3.44 -19.01 14.09
CA ASP A 78 -4.18 -18.01 14.85
C ASP A 78 -3.19 -17.11 15.61
N LEU A 79 -3.32 -15.79 15.43
CA LEU A 79 -2.40 -14.79 15.97
C LEU A 79 -3.00 -13.98 17.12
N ILE A 80 -4.28 -14.22 17.45
CA ILE A 80 -4.95 -13.55 18.59
C ILE A 80 -4.94 -14.49 19.79
N GLY A 81 -4.50 -13.95 20.94
CA GLY A 81 -4.28 -14.75 22.13
C GLY A 81 -3.01 -15.59 21.97
N PRO A 82 -2.90 -16.76 22.63
CA PRO A 82 -1.79 -17.67 22.40
C PRO A 82 -1.72 -18.09 20.95
N GLU A 83 -0.55 -18.03 20.34
CA GLU A 83 -0.33 -18.46 18.97
C GLU A 83 -0.69 -19.95 18.84
N LYS A 84 -1.54 -20.27 17.86
CA LYS A 84 -2.01 -21.64 17.64
C LYS A 84 -1.85 -22.02 16.17
N PHE A 85 -1.21 -23.14 15.95
CA PHE A 85 -1.05 -23.75 14.63
C PHE A 85 -1.98 -24.94 14.49
N THR A 86 -2.72 -25.05 13.38
CA THR A 86 -3.67 -26.13 13.13
C THR A 86 -3.53 -26.64 11.69
N TRP A 87 -3.31 -27.92 11.51
CA TRP A 87 -3.41 -28.54 10.21
C TRP A 87 -4.87 -28.69 9.82
N LEU A 88 -5.18 -28.38 8.56
CA LEU A 88 -6.51 -28.51 7.98
C LEU A 88 -6.48 -29.44 6.77
N ILE A 89 -7.60 -30.07 6.50
CA ILE A 89 -7.78 -30.78 5.23
C ILE A 89 -7.87 -29.73 4.12
N PRO A 90 -7.10 -29.89 3.04
CA PRO A 90 -7.09 -28.93 1.93
C PRO A 90 -8.43 -28.81 1.23
#